data_ab65f93c9a4c0c8f50feb5f97ee859ac
#
_entry.id   ab65f93c9a4c0c8f50feb5f97ee859ac
#
_cell.length_a   1.000
_cell.length_b   1.000
_cell.length_c   1.000
_cell.angle_alpha   90.00
_cell.angle_beta   90.00
_cell.angle_gamma   90.00
#
_symmetry.space_group_name_H-M   'P 1'
#
loop_
_entity.id
_entity.type
_entity.pdbx_description
1 polymer ?
#
loop_
_entity_poly.entity_id
_entity_poly.type
_entity_poly.pdbx_seq_one_letter_code
_entity_poly.pdbx_strand_id
1 'polypeptide(L)'
;RCGMKIEIEEQKKELQVIIQCVRADDQVARLKSHIELFDNKIQAKNDKEICFVKLIDVLYFETVDNRMYLYTEDDVMEIGYRLYELEAILPTEDFIRISKSQIVNVNKINTLKPEINRTILVTMCNKEQLYISRKYVKAFRSLLSI
;
A
#
# COMPACT_ATOMS: atom_id res chain seq x y z
N ARG A 1 -15.08 8.76 -24.50
CA ARG A 1 -14.51 8.40 -23.23
C ARG A 1 -13.05 8.88 -23.16
N CYS A 2 -12.78 9.70 -22.20
CA CYS A 2 -11.47 10.32 -22.07
C CYS A 2 -10.68 9.68 -20.94
N GLY A 3 -9.46 9.35 -21.23
CA GLY A 3 -8.50 9.01 -20.22
C GLY A 3 -7.84 10.26 -19.65
N MET A 4 -6.97 10.04 -18.69
CA MET A 4 -6.12 11.06 -18.14
C MET A 4 -5.06 11.47 -19.16
N LYS A 5 -4.85 12.76 -19.32
CA LYS A 5 -3.79 13.28 -20.17
C LYS A 5 -2.54 13.52 -19.35
N ILE A 6 -1.42 13.04 -19.83
CA ILE A 6 -0.12 13.22 -19.15
C ILE A 6 0.79 13.99 -20.09
N GLU A 7 1.32 15.11 -19.58
CA GLU A 7 2.29 15.94 -20.30
C GLU A 7 3.56 16.10 -19.47
N ILE A 8 4.69 16.16 -20.13
CA ILE A 8 5.98 16.37 -19.49
C ILE A 8 6.54 17.70 -19.97
N GLU A 9 6.79 18.61 -19.04
CA GLU A 9 7.47 19.87 -19.31
C GLU A 9 8.84 19.84 -18.68
N GLU A 10 9.86 20.06 -19.47
CA GLU A 10 11.22 20.17 -18.96
C GLU A 10 11.55 21.62 -18.61
N GLN A 11 12.76 21.90 -18.17
CA GLN A 11 13.26 23.23 -17.84
C GLN A 11 12.78 23.78 -16.49
N LYS A 12 12.36 22.93 -15.59
CA LYS A 12 12.10 23.32 -14.19
C LYS A 12 13.30 22.96 -13.32
N LYS A 13 13.46 23.69 -12.23
CA LYS A 13 14.61 23.49 -11.33
C LYS A 13 14.43 22.25 -10.45
N GLU A 14 13.19 21.84 -10.22
CA GLU A 14 12.88 20.73 -9.36
C GLU A 14 11.73 19.91 -9.97
N LEU A 15 11.65 18.66 -9.58
CA LEU A 15 10.54 17.81 -9.99
C LEU A 15 9.26 18.32 -9.34
N GLN A 16 8.26 18.60 -10.14
CA GLN A 16 6.99 19.11 -9.68
C GLN A 16 5.88 18.37 -10.43
N VAL A 17 4.82 18.00 -9.70
CA VAL A 17 3.62 17.39 -10.30
C VAL A 17 2.44 18.30 -10.03
N ILE A 18 1.74 18.68 -11.09
CA ILE A 18 0.55 19.52 -11.00
C ILE A 18 -0.62 18.73 -11.54
N ILE A 19 -1.69 18.63 -10.75
CA ILE A 19 -2.92 17.96 -11.17
C ILE A 19 -3.94 19.02 -11.54
N GLN A 20 -4.27 19.11 -12.83
CA GLN A 20 -5.30 20.01 -13.32
C GLN A 20 -6.61 19.24 -13.44
N CYS A 21 -7.64 19.71 -12.78
CA CYS A 21 -8.93 19.04 -12.74
C CYS A 21 -10.06 20.07 -12.67
N VAL A 22 -11.27 19.64 -13.00
CA VAL A 22 -12.45 20.47 -12.85
C VAL A 22 -12.78 20.64 -11.38
N ARG A 23 -12.66 19.55 -10.62
CA ARG A 23 -12.91 19.54 -9.19
C ARG A 23 -12.07 18.45 -8.52
N ALA A 24 -11.53 18.77 -7.36
CA ALA A 24 -10.74 17.80 -6.57
C ALA A 24 -11.69 16.82 -5.89
N ASP A 25 -12.05 15.77 -6.58
CA ASP A 25 -12.90 14.69 -6.10
C ASP A 25 -12.09 13.53 -5.52
N ASP A 26 -12.76 12.42 -5.20
CA ASP A 26 -12.11 11.25 -4.64
C ASP A 26 -11.05 10.65 -5.58
N GLN A 27 -11.30 10.69 -6.87
CA GLN A 27 -10.34 10.18 -7.86
C GLN A 27 -9.06 11.00 -7.84
N VAL A 28 -9.16 12.32 -7.75
CA VAL A 28 -8.01 13.22 -7.67
C VAL A 28 -7.25 13.01 -6.36
N ALA A 29 -7.97 12.85 -5.25
CA ALA A 29 -7.36 12.58 -3.95
C ALA A 29 -6.56 11.28 -3.97
N ARG A 30 -7.09 10.23 -4.59
CA ARG A 30 -6.41 8.95 -4.74
C ARG A 30 -5.17 9.05 -5.62
N LEU A 31 -5.26 9.80 -6.70
CA LEU A 31 -4.11 10.04 -7.58
C LEU A 31 -3.00 10.78 -6.83
N LYS A 32 -3.36 11.83 -6.09
CA LYS A 32 -2.40 12.58 -5.29
C LYS A 32 -1.71 11.68 -4.27
N SER A 33 -2.48 10.89 -3.55
CA SER A 33 -1.97 9.95 -2.55
C SER A 33 -0.97 8.96 -3.19
N HIS A 34 -1.32 8.44 -4.36
CA HIS A 34 -0.47 7.50 -5.08
C HIS A 34 0.85 8.14 -5.53
N ILE A 35 0.81 9.39 -5.97
CA ILE A 35 2.01 10.13 -6.35
C ILE A 35 2.89 10.38 -5.12
N GLU A 36 2.30 10.77 -4.01
CA GLU A 36 3.02 10.96 -2.75
C GLU A 36 3.67 9.66 -2.29
N LEU A 37 2.97 8.54 -2.46
CA LEU A 37 3.48 7.22 -2.13
C LEU A 37 4.72 6.87 -2.96
N PHE A 38 4.74 7.27 -4.22
CA PHE A 38 5.85 6.98 -5.13
C PHE A 38 7.18 7.51 -4.61
N ASP A 39 7.17 8.66 -3.95
CA ASP A 39 8.38 9.33 -3.46
C ASP A 39 8.72 8.95 -2.02
N ASN A 40 7.81 8.31 -1.30
CA ASN A 40 8.00 7.96 0.09
C ASN A 40 8.76 6.65 0.25
N LYS A 41 9.70 6.66 1.19
CA LYS A 41 10.52 5.50 1.53
C LYS A 41 10.40 5.18 3.01
N ILE A 42 10.58 3.90 3.34
CA ILE A 42 10.63 3.45 4.71
C ILE A 42 11.98 2.77 4.95
N GLN A 43 12.55 3.04 6.11
CA GLN A 43 13.82 2.44 6.49
C GLN A 43 13.60 1.00 6.94
N ALA A 44 14.37 0.08 6.39
CA ALA A 44 14.32 -1.33 6.71
C ALA A 44 15.72 -1.88 6.91
N LYS A 45 15.80 -3.02 7.56
CA LYS A 45 17.08 -3.67 7.85
C LYS A 45 17.12 -5.04 7.19
N ASN A 46 18.17 -5.26 6.43
CA ASN A 46 18.46 -6.54 5.82
C ASN A 46 19.84 -6.98 6.28
N ASP A 47 19.92 -8.06 7.07
CA ASP A 47 21.15 -8.52 7.70
C ASP A 47 21.85 -7.38 8.46
N LYS A 48 22.98 -6.89 7.94
CA LYS A 48 23.75 -5.81 8.56
C LYS A 48 23.58 -4.47 7.87
N GLU A 49 22.77 -4.43 6.83
CA GLU A 49 22.58 -3.22 6.04
C GLU A 49 21.27 -2.54 6.37
N ILE A 50 21.29 -1.22 6.29
CA ILE A 50 20.07 -0.42 6.36
C ILE A 50 19.70 -0.04 4.93
N CYS A 51 18.46 -0.35 4.57
CA CYS A 51 17.91 -0.11 3.25
C CYS A 51 16.77 0.90 3.33
N PHE A 52 16.57 1.64 2.26
CA PHE A 52 15.43 2.55 2.13
C PHE A 52 14.53 2.01 1.02
N VAL A 53 13.38 1.50 1.43
CA VAL A 53 12.44 0.84 0.53
C VAL A 53 11.33 1.80 0.16
N LYS A 54 11.07 1.93 -1.14
CA LYS A 54 9.93 2.74 -1.60
C LYS A 54 8.63 2.07 -1.16
N LEU A 55 7.74 2.85 -0.58
CA LEU A 55 6.46 2.31 -0.12
C LEU A 55 5.65 1.69 -1.26
N ILE A 56 5.79 2.23 -2.47
CA ILE A 56 5.10 1.69 -3.64
C ILE A 56 5.52 0.24 -3.95
N ASP A 57 6.71 -0.18 -3.53
CA ASP A 57 7.22 -1.53 -3.77
C ASP A 57 6.86 -2.52 -2.68
N VAL A 58 6.26 -2.05 -1.58
CA VAL A 58 5.88 -2.91 -0.47
C VAL A 58 4.60 -3.66 -0.78
N LEU A 59 4.61 -4.98 -0.61
CA LEU A 59 3.41 -5.81 -0.75
C LEU A 59 2.57 -5.76 0.51
N TYR A 60 3.19 -6.04 1.63
CA TYR A 60 2.50 -6.01 2.93
C TYR A 60 3.50 -5.97 4.08
N PHE A 61 3.00 -5.65 5.25
CA PHE A 61 3.72 -5.71 6.51
C PHE A 61 3.11 -6.78 7.38
N GLU A 62 3.95 -7.48 8.11
CA GLU A 62 3.47 -8.53 9.03
C GLU A 62 4.30 -8.55 10.30
N THR A 63 3.63 -8.63 11.45
CA THR A 63 4.30 -8.82 12.72
C THR A 63 4.35 -10.32 13.03
N VAL A 64 5.54 -10.80 13.35
CA VAL A 64 5.81 -12.20 13.73
C VAL A 64 6.73 -12.18 14.94
N ASP A 65 6.31 -12.83 16.04
CA ASP A 65 7.09 -12.89 17.29
C ASP A 65 7.55 -11.52 17.77
N ASN A 66 6.63 -10.56 17.78
CA ASN A 66 6.87 -9.17 18.21
C ASN A 66 7.87 -8.38 17.35
N ARG A 67 8.16 -8.87 16.15
CA ARG A 67 8.99 -8.18 15.18
C ARG A 67 8.16 -7.86 13.95
N MET A 68 8.42 -6.69 13.36
CA MET A 68 7.72 -6.26 12.16
C MET A 68 8.58 -6.49 10.94
N TYR A 69 7.98 -7.10 9.93
CA TYR A 69 8.63 -7.38 8.65
C TYR A 69 7.90 -6.69 7.51
N LEU A 70 8.68 -6.26 6.55
CA LEU A 70 8.24 -5.65 5.31
C LEU A 70 8.52 -6.64 4.18
N TYR A 71 7.52 -6.88 3.35
CA TYR A 71 7.63 -7.81 2.23
C TYR A 71 7.54 -7.07 0.91
N THR A 72 8.51 -7.30 0.04
CA THR A 72 8.48 -6.87 -1.35
C THR A 72 8.36 -8.10 -2.25
N GLU A 73 8.38 -7.92 -3.56
CA GLU A 73 8.32 -9.08 -4.47
C GLU A 73 9.49 -10.05 -4.24
N ASP A 74 10.65 -9.53 -3.91
CA ASP A 74 11.89 -10.30 -3.86
C ASP A 74 12.46 -10.48 -2.46
N ASP A 75 12.10 -9.62 -1.52
CA ASP A 75 12.78 -9.55 -0.23
C ASP A 75 11.83 -9.50 0.96
N VAL A 76 12.37 -9.89 2.10
CA VAL A 76 11.73 -9.72 3.41
C VAL A 76 12.75 -8.98 4.29
N MET A 77 12.33 -7.87 4.87
CA MET A 77 13.20 -7.04 5.68
C MET A 77 12.52 -6.68 7.00
N GLU A 78 13.32 -6.50 8.03
CA GLU A 78 12.80 -6.10 9.34
C GLU A 78 12.73 -4.58 9.43
N ILE A 79 11.66 -4.06 10.07
CA ILE A 79 11.51 -2.63 10.31
C ILE A 79 11.25 -2.38 11.79
N GLY A 80 11.53 -1.15 12.24
CA GLY A 80 11.43 -0.77 13.63
C GLY A 80 10.10 -0.18 14.05
N TYR A 81 9.02 -0.48 13.36
CA TYR A 81 7.69 0.06 13.64
C TYR A 81 6.77 -0.99 14.21
N ARG A 82 5.80 -0.55 15.03
CA ARG A 82 4.69 -1.40 15.46
C ARG A 82 3.50 -1.18 14.53
N LEU A 83 2.54 -2.12 14.53
CA LEU A 83 1.37 -2.02 13.63
C LEU A 83 0.62 -0.71 13.81
N TYR A 84 0.37 -0.28 15.04
CA TYR A 84 -0.36 0.97 15.27
C TYR A 84 0.42 2.20 14.80
N GLU A 85 1.75 2.14 14.84
CA GLU A 85 2.59 3.21 14.31
C GLU A 85 2.52 3.27 12.80
N LEU A 86 2.54 2.10 12.13
CA LEU A 86 2.37 2.02 10.68
C LEU A 86 1.00 2.55 10.25
N GLU A 87 -0.05 2.18 10.98
CA GLU A 87 -1.40 2.69 10.68
C GLU A 87 -1.47 4.21 10.77
N ALA A 88 -0.68 4.82 11.64
CA ALA A 88 -0.64 6.27 11.79
C ALA A 88 0.11 6.99 10.68
N ILE A 89 1.15 6.37 10.10
CA ILE A 89 2.01 7.03 9.12
C ILE A 89 1.77 6.62 7.67
N LEU A 90 1.21 5.42 7.42
CA LEU A 90 0.98 4.95 6.06
C LEU A 90 -0.25 5.62 5.45
N PRO A 91 -0.23 5.91 4.14
CA PRO A 91 -1.41 6.41 3.44
C PRO A 91 -2.57 5.43 3.54
N THR A 92 -3.68 5.87 4.11
CA THR A 92 -4.84 5.01 4.41
C THR A 92 -5.58 4.55 3.17
N GLU A 93 -5.38 5.20 2.04
CA GLU A 93 -5.98 4.80 0.77
C GLU A 93 -5.21 3.69 0.07
N ASP A 94 -3.95 3.49 0.46
CA ASP A 94 -3.06 2.52 -0.16
C ASP A 94 -2.77 1.33 0.74
N PHE A 95 -2.77 1.53 2.05
CA PHE A 95 -2.47 0.49 3.03
C PHE A 95 -3.62 0.30 3.99
N ILE A 96 -4.03 -0.94 4.17
CA ILE A 96 -5.14 -1.25 5.06
C ILE A 96 -4.84 -2.48 5.92
N ARG A 97 -5.27 -2.42 7.15
CA ARG A 97 -5.19 -3.54 8.08
C ARG A 97 -6.12 -4.68 7.63
N ILE A 98 -5.61 -5.89 7.54
CA ILE A 98 -6.40 -7.06 7.12
C ILE A 98 -6.49 -8.14 8.16
N SER A 99 -5.67 -8.06 9.22
CA SER A 99 -5.71 -9.00 10.33
C SER A 99 -5.06 -8.37 11.56
N LYS A 100 -4.98 -9.13 12.64
CA LYS A 100 -4.29 -8.67 13.84
C LYS A 100 -2.81 -8.39 13.61
N SER A 101 -2.23 -9.00 12.58
CA SER A 101 -0.79 -8.98 12.35
C SER A 101 -0.36 -8.41 11.01
N GLN A 102 -1.30 -8.02 10.14
CA GLN A 102 -0.95 -7.67 8.76
C GLN A 102 -1.60 -6.38 8.28
N ILE A 103 -0.82 -5.62 7.50
CA ILE A 103 -1.28 -4.46 6.74
C ILE A 103 -0.88 -4.71 5.30
N VAL A 104 -1.81 -4.59 4.36
CA VAL A 104 -1.58 -4.88 2.94
C VAL A 104 -1.58 -3.60 2.11
N ASN A 105 -0.74 -3.58 1.08
CA ASN A 105 -0.78 -2.55 0.04
C ASN A 105 -1.83 -2.97 -0.99
N VAL A 106 -2.94 -2.26 -1.04
CA VAL A 106 -4.06 -2.60 -1.94
C VAL A 106 -3.66 -2.51 -3.41
N ASN A 107 -2.66 -1.69 -3.74
CA ASN A 107 -2.19 -1.55 -5.11
C ASN A 107 -1.42 -2.77 -5.63
N LYS A 108 -1.02 -3.65 -4.73
CA LYS A 108 -0.27 -4.87 -5.07
C LYS A 108 -1.15 -6.12 -5.03
N ILE A 109 -2.44 -5.95 -4.86
CA ILE A 109 -3.40 -7.05 -4.88
C ILE A 109 -3.74 -7.37 -6.33
N ASN A 110 -3.65 -8.66 -6.66
CA ASN A 110 -3.99 -9.14 -7.99
C ASN A 110 -5.45 -9.61 -8.07
N THR A 111 -5.87 -10.46 -7.13
CA THR A 111 -7.24 -10.98 -7.11
C THR A 111 -7.79 -11.08 -5.69
N LEU A 112 -9.11 -11.05 -5.60
CA LEU A 112 -9.87 -11.23 -4.36
C LEU A 112 -10.86 -12.37 -4.55
N LYS A 113 -10.97 -13.25 -3.56
CA LYS A 113 -11.93 -14.33 -3.58
C LYS A 113 -12.68 -14.39 -2.24
N PRO A 114 -13.95 -14.01 -2.20
CA PRO A 114 -14.75 -14.18 -0.99
C PRO A 114 -14.86 -15.67 -0.63
N GLU A 115 -14.70 -15.97 0.65
CA GLU A 115 -14.79 -17.34 1.17
C GLU A 115 -16.08 -17.54 1.95
N ILE A 116 -16.45 -18.80 2.15
CA ILE A 116 -17.69 -19.20 2.82
C ILE A 116 -17.74 -18.67 4.27
N ASN A 117 -16.60 -18.63 4.94
CA ASN A 117 -16.49 -18.21 6.34
C ASN A 117 -16.43 -16.69 6.53
N ARG A 118 -16.82 -15.93 5.53
CA ARG A 118 -16.81 -14.45 5.52
C ARG A 118 -15.44 -13.82 5.54
N THR A 119 -14.39 -14.59 5.30
CA THR A 119 -13.07 -14.05 5.04
C THR A 119 -12.93 -13.78 3.54
N ILE A 120 -11.85 -13.09 3.16
CA ILE A 120 -11.52 -12.89 1.75
C ILE A 120 -10.11 -13.38 1.54
N LEU A 121 -9.94 -14.24 0.54
CA LEU A 121 -8.61 -14.66 0.11
C LEU A 121 -8.06 -13.64 -0.87
N VAL A 122 -6.90 -13.10 -0.56
CA VAL A 122 -6.21 -12.11 -1.38
C VAL A 122 -5.01 -12.77 -2.02
N THR A 123 -4.89 -12.65 -3.33
CA THR A 123 -3.67 -13.07 -4.05
C THR A 123 -2.91 -11.82 -4.47
N MET A 124 -1.67 -11.72 -4.00
CA MET A 124 -0.81 -10.60 -4.31
C MET A 124 -0.17 -10.75 -5.69
N CYS A 125 0.44 -9.68 -6.18
CA CYS A 125 1.06 -9.68 -7.51
C CYS A 125 2.21 -10.69 -7.65
N ASN A 126 2.84 -11.10 -6.55
CA ASN A 126 3.87 -12.14 -6.53
C ASN A 126 3.31 -13.54 -6.27
N LYS A 127 1.98 -13.69 -6.33
CA LYS A 127 1.24 -14.94 -6.11
C LYS A 127 1.15 -15.40 -4.65
N GLU A 128 1.70 -14.67 -3.71
CA GLU A 128 1.47 -14.95 -2.29
C GLU A 128 0.00 -14.74 -1.95
N GLN A 129 -0.51 -15.54 -1.02
CA GLN A 129 -1.91 -15.47 -0.61
C GLN A 129 -2.03 -15.04 0.84
N LEU A 130 -2.92 -14.11 1.11
CA LEU A 130 -3.23 -13.59 2.42
C LEU A 130 -4.73 -13.69 2.66
N TYR A 131 -5.15 -13.72 3.93
CA TYR A 131 -6.56 -13.71 4.28
C TYR A 131 -6.92 -12.42 5.00
N ILE A 132 -8.02 -11.81 4.56
CA ILE A 132 -8.63 -10.72 5.30
C ILE A 132 -9.56 -11.32 6.33
N SER A 133 -9.26 -11.08 7.61
CA SER A 133 -10.08 -11.58 8.72
C SER A 133 -11.45 -10.91 8.69
N ARG A 134 -12.47 -11.65 9.14
CA ARG A 134 -13.86 -11.17 9.17
C ARG A 134 -14.01 -9.76 9.73
N LYS A 135 -13.30 -9.47 10.80
CA LYS A 135 -13.33 -8.17 11.47
C LYS A 135 -12.95 -7.00 10.55
N TYR A 136 -12.08 -7.27 9.57
CA TYR A 136 -11.52 -6.25 8.69
C TYR A 136 -12.17 -6.19 7.30
N VAL A 137 -13.05 -7.13 7.00
CA VAL A 137 -13.67 -7.22 5.66
C VAL A 137 -14.50 -5.98 5.33
N LYS A 138 -15.27 -5.46 6.29
CA LYS A 138 -16.13 -4.31 6.05
C LYS A 138 -15.33 -3.07 5.66
N ALA A 139 -14.27 -2.78 6.40
CA ALA A 139 -13.40 -1.64 6.12
C ALA A 139 -12.71 -1.80 4.77
N PHE A 140 -12.27 -3.01 4.47
CA PHE A 140 -11.61 -3.32 3.20
C PHE A 140 -12.55 -3.12 2.01
N ARG A 141 -13.78 -3.62 2.09
CA ARG A 141 -14.76 -3.40 1.03
C ARG A 141 -15.11 -1.94 0.85
N SER A 142 -15.22 -1.19 1.94
CA SER A 142 -15.47 0.25 1.92
C SER A 142 -14.36 0.99 1.17
N LEU A 143 -13.11 0.66 1.47
CA LEU A 143 -11.97 1.29 0.82
C LEU A 143 -11.97 1.07 -0.69
N LEU A 144 -12.30 -0.13 -1.14
CA LEU A 144 -12.31 -0.48 -2.56
C LEU A 144 -13.65 -0.24 -3.24
N SER A 145 -14.66 0.20 -2.52
CA SER A 145 -16.01 0.43 -3.04
C SER A 145 -16.61 -0.83 -3.69
N ILE A 146 -16.45 -1.95 -3.04
CA ILE A 146 -16.94 -3.26 -3.55
C ILE A 146 -17.94 -3.93 -2.64
#